data_5cf5cb91b5c601b6fcdbb034b300bb8b
#
_entry.id   5cf5cb91b5c601b6fcdbb034b300bb8b
#
_cell.length_a   1.000
_cell.length_b   1.000
_cell.length_c   1.000
_cell.angle_alpha   90.00
_cell.angle_beta   90.00
_cell.angle_gamma   90.00
#
_symmetry.space_group_name_H-M   'P 1'
#
loop_
_entity.id
_entity.type
_entity.pdbx_description
1 polymer ?
#
loop_
_entity_poly.entity_id
_entity_poly.type
_entity_poly.pdbx_seq_one_letter_code
_entity_poly.pdbx_strand_id
1 'polypeptide(L)'
;MHLRDKVRGAYSAAAEHPEENHSFPVGRQFAESLGYPADLLASLPSLACDAFAGVSNVSLFAEVPVGATVLDLGCGSGTDTLIAARRVGPTGRVIGVDFSTAMLSRARQAVAESGVINVDLRESDAERLPIRDGEIDLAIVNGIFNLNPARDAIFHELAKAYRYPVRRRTDTFAAVAS
;
A
#
# COMPACT_ATOMS: atom_id res chain seq x y z
N MET A 1 -26.19 -6.32 1.32
CA MET A 1 -24.91 -5.80 0.80
C MET A 1 -23.87 -5.96 1.90
N HIS A 2 -22.84 -6.79 1.69
CA HIS A 2 -21.81 -7.06 2.69
C HIS A 2 -20.96 -5.80 2.95
N LEU A 3 -20.43 -5.65 4.18
CA LEU A 3 -19.53 -4.53 4.55
C LEU A 3 -18.38 -4.38 3.54
N ARG A 4 -17.83 -5.49 3.10
CA ARG A 4 -16.75 -5.58 2.11
C ARG A 4 -17.12 -4.90 0.77
N ASP A 5 -18.34 -5.13 0.27
CA ASP A 5 -18.81 -4.53 -0.99
C ASP A 5 -18.96 -3.02 -0.85
N LYS A 6 -19.40 -2.55 0.32
CA LYS A 6 -19.49 -1.12 0.63
C LYS A 6 -18.10 -0.46 0.66
N VAL A 7 -17.14 -1.10 1.31
CA VAL A 7 -15.76 -0.61 1.38
C VAL A 7 -15.17 -0.57 -0.02
N ARG A 8 -15.29 -1.66 -0.80
CA ARG A 8 -14.81 -1.70 -2.18
C ARG A 8 -15.42 -0.59 -3.04
N GLY A 9 -16.73 -0.40 -2.96
CA GLY A 9 -17.43 0.66 -3.70
C GLY A 9 -16.94 2.06 -3.32
N ALA A 10 -16.73 2.33 -2.03
CA ALA A 10 -16.26 3.63 -1.55
C ALA A 10 -14.81 3.93 -2.03
N TYR A 11 -13.92 2.94 -1.98
CA TYR A 11 -12.55 3.10 -2.49
C TYR A 11 -12.49 3.20 -4.01
N SER A 12 -13.35 2.48 -4.73
CA SER A 12 -13.45 2.60 -6.19
C SER A 12 -13.94 3.99 -6.60
N ALA A 13 -14.95 4.54 -5.91
CA ALA A 13 -15.42 5.90 -6.14
C ALA A 13 -14.32 6.94 -5.87
N ALA A 14 -13.55 6.79 -4.80
CA ALA A 14 -12.42 7.67 -4.49
C ALA A 14 -11.29 7.56 -5.55
N ALA A 15 -11.11 6.39 -6.15
CA ALA A 15 -10.16 6.22 -7.24
C ALA A 15 -10.64 6.84 -8.56
N GLU A 16 -11.92 6.76 -8.85
CA GLU A 16 -12.51 7.28 -10.10
C GLU A 16 -12.69 8.79 -10.06
N HIS A 17 -13.10 9.32 -8.91
CA HIS A 17 -13.45 10.73 -8.70
C HIS A 17 -12.82 11.30 -7.42
N PRO A 18 -11.49 11.37 -7.30
CA PRO A 18 -10.82 11.79 -6.07
C PRO A 18 -11.12 13.25 -5.68
N GLU A 19 -11.61 14.07 -6.61
CA GLU A 19 -12.01 15.46 -6.40
C GLU A 19 -13.38 15.60 -5.72
N GLU A 20 -14.18 14.54 -5.63
CA GLU A 20 -15.49 14.55 -5.01
C GLU A 20 -15.42 14.37 -3.48
N ASN A 21 -16.55 14.62 -2.82
CA ASN A 21 -16.66 14.36 -1.37
C ASN A 21 -16.86 12.87 -1.09
N HIS A 22 -15.94 12.30 -0.32
CA HIS A 22 -15.98 10.91 0.11
C HIS A 22 -16.32 10.78 1.60
N SER A 23 -16.73 9.60 2.03
CA SER A 23 -17.03 9.29 3.44
C SER A 23 -15.78 9.23 4.32
N PHE A 24 -14.59 9.33 3.73
CA PHE A 24 -13.29 9.39 4.39
C PHE A 24 -12.38 10.37 3.65
N PRO A 25 -11.37 10.94 4.32
CA PRO A 25 -10.43 11.85 3.68
C PRO A 25 -9.61 11.16 2.61
N VAL A 26 -9.38 11.86 1.50
CA VAL A 26 -8.53 11.40 0.40
C VAL A 26 -7.64 12.51 -0.13
N GLY A 27 -6.59 12.12 -0.84
CA GLY A 27 -5.80 13.01 -1.65
C GLY A 27 -4.54 13.54 -0.98
N ARG A 28 -3.84 14.36 -1.75
CA ARG A 28 -2.53 14.89 -1.39
C ARG A 28 -2.54 15.72 -0.09
N GLN A 29 -3.51 16.61 0.08
CA GLN A 29 -3.60 17.42 1.31
C GLN A 29 -3.81 16.56 2.55
N PHE A 30 -4.56 15.48 2.41
CA PHE A 30 -4.74 14.52 3.48
C PHE A 30 -3.42 13.80 3.79
N ALA A 31 -2.67 13.36 2.79
CA ALA A 31 -1.34 12.77 2.99
C ALA A 31 -0.39 13.76 3.71
N GLU A 32 -0.37 15.03 3.31
CA GLU A 32 0.41 16.09 3.97
C GLU A 32 0.01 16.24 5.46
N SER A 33 -1.28 16.17 5.77
CA SER A 33 -1.78 16.24 7.15
C SER A 33 -1.34 15.05 8.02
N LEU A 34 -1.03 13.91 7.41
CA LEU A 34 -0.47 12.73 8.06
C LEU A 34 1.07 12.78 8.18
N GLY A 35 1.70 13.86 7.70
CA GLY A 35 3.13 14.10 7.83
C GLY A 35 3.98 13.63 6.64
N TYR A 36 3.39 13.35 5.49
CA TYR A 36 4.17 13.20 4.25
C TYR A 36 4.73 14.56 3.84
N PRO A 37 6.05 14.70 3.58
CA PRO A 37 6.63 15.95 3.11
C PRO A 37 6.05 16.38 1.76
N ALA A 38 5.71 17.66 1.63
CA ALA A 38 5.09 18.20 0.42
C ALA A 38 5.98 18.07 -0.82
N ASP A 39 7.30 18.21 -0.65
CA ASP A 39 8.29 18.05 -1.72
C ASP A 39 8.40 16.58 -2.17
N LEU A 40 8.33 15.62 -1.24
CA LEU A 40 8.27 14.21 -1.58
C LEU A 40 7.02 13.90 -2.42
N LEU A 41 5.83 14.32 -1.96
CA LEU A 41 4.58 14.12 -2.71
C LEU A 41 4.59 14.83 -4.07
N ALA A 42 5.23 16.01 -4.16
CA ALA A 42 5.40 16.73 -5.43
C ALA A 42 6.32 16.00 -6.42
N SER A 43 7.19 15.14 -5.94
CA SER A 43 8.07 14.31 -6.77
C SER A 43 7.41 13.05 -7.31
N LEU A 44 6.21 12.70 -6.81
CA LEU A 44 5.42 11.57 -7.27
C LEU A 44 4.41 12.01 -8.35
N PRO A 45 3.99 11.11 -9.24
CA PRO A 45 2.86 11.35 -10.12
C PRO A 45 1.59 11.72 -9.32
N SER A 46 0.83 12.70 -9.80
CA SER A 46 -0.40 13.16 -9.12
C SER A 46 -1.41 12.03 -8.95
N LEU A 47 -1.50 11.14 -9.93
CA LEU A 47 -2.34 9.94 -9.90
C LEU A 47 -2.13 9.08 -8.65
N ALA A 48 -0.91 8.99 -8.14
CA ALA A 48 -0.62 8.27 -6.91
C ALA A 48 -1.17 8.99 -5.68
N CYS A 49 -1.06 10.32 -5.63
CA CYS A 49 -1.36 11.11 -4.45
C CYS A 49 -2.84 11.55 -4.36
N ASP A 50 -3.51 11.76 -5.50
CA ASP A 50 -4.86 12.35 -5.53
C ASP A 50 -5.93 11.45 -4.91
N ALA A 51 -5.75 10.12 -4.95
CA ALA A 51 -6.64 9.15 -4.34
C ALA A 51 -6.01 8.47 -3.09
N PHE A 52 -4.98 9.06 -2.50
CA PHE A 52 -4.39 8.56 -1.26
C PHE A 52 -5.44 8.53 -0.13
N ALA A 53 -5.58 7.39 0.54
CA ALA A 53 -6.55 7.17 1.60
C ALA A 53 -5.98 6.32 2.77
N GLY A 54 -4.67 6.43 3.01
CA GLY A 54 -4.01 5.79 4.15
C GLY A 54 -4.37 6.44 5.48
N VAL A 55 -3.91 5.87 6.58
CA VAL A 55 -4.16 6.37 7.94
C VAL A 55 -2.89 6.89 8.62
N SER A 56 -1.73 6.74 7.99
CA SER A 56 -0.43 7.11 8.52
C SER A 56 0.58 7.29 7.38
N ASN A 57 1.74 7.86 7.69
CA ASN A 57 2.88 7.98 6.78
C ASN A 57 3.87 6.80 6.90
N VAL A 58 3.33 5.60 6.90
CA VAL A 58 4.03 4.34 7.21
C VAL A 58 5.30 4.11 6.39
N SER A 59 5.30 4.44 5.10
CA SER A 59 6.46 4.28 4.23
C SER A 59 7.65 5.18 4.59
N LEU A 60 7.45 6.22 5.40
CA LEU A 60 8.53 7.14 5.79
C LEU A 60 9.35 6.60 6.97
N PHE A 61 8.68 6.03 7.98
CA PHE A 61 9.38 5.52 9.17
C PHE A 61 9.68 4.01 9.10
N ALA A 62 9.14 3.31 8.10
CA ALA A 62 9.57 1.95 7.81
C ALA A 62 11.06 1.91 7.47
N GLU A 63 11.81 1.02 8.11
CA GLU A 63 13.19 0.72 7.72
C GLU A 63 13.18 -0.16 6.48
N VAL A 64 13.19 0.45 5.29
CA VAL A 64 13.17 -0.25 4.00
C VAL A 64 14.60 -0.52 3.54
N PRO A 65 15.07 -1.78 3.58
CA PRO A 65 16.44 -2.08 3.17
C PRO A 65 16.61 -1.97 1.64
N VAL A 66 17.77 -1.49 1.21
CA VAL A 66 18.15 -1.55 -0.22
C VAL A 66 18.23 -3.01 -0.67
N GLY A 67 17.66 -3.32 -1.82
CA GLY A 67 17.62 -4.66 -2.38
C GLY A 67 16.51 -5.57 -1.83
N ALA A 68 15.73 -5.10 -0.85
CA ALA A 68 14.62 -5.88 -0.27
C ALA A 68 13.46 -6.10 -1.24
N THR A 69 12.73 -7.20 -1.02
CA THR A 69 11.39 -7.40 -1.57
C THR A 69 10.36 -6.91 -0.55
N VAL A 70 9.66 -5.84 -0.87
CA VAL A 70 8.64 -5.21 -0.02
C VAL A 70 7.24 -5.55 -0.54
N LEU A 71 6.36 -5.96 0.36
CA LEU A 71 4.91 -6.03 0.11
C LEU A 71 4.27 -4.73 0.59
N ASP A 72 3.53 -4.05 -0.29
CA ASP A 72 2.62 -2.96 0.07
C ASP A 72 1.19 -3.51 0.02
N LEU A 73 0.64 -3.84 1.19
CA LEU A 73 -0.67 -4.46 1.32
C LEU A 73 -1.75 -3.39 1.49
N GLY A 74 -2.68 -3.34 0.53
CA GLY A 74 -3.62 -2.25 0.36
C GLY A 74 -2.96 -1.04 -0.28
N CYS A 75 -2.24 -1.27 -1.37
CA CYS A 75 -1.40 -0.26 -2.00
C CYS A 75 -2.18 0.94 -2.58
N GLY A 76 -3.51 0.82 -2.71
CA GLY A 76 -4.37 1.89 -3.23
C GLY A 76 -3.87 2.44 -4.57
N SER A 77 -3.78 3.76 -4.67
CA SER A 77 -3.26 4.46 -5.85
C SER A 77 -1.73 4.44 -6.00
N GLY A 78 -1.00 3.82 -5.05
CA GLY A 78 0.43 3.54 -5.19
C GLY A 78 1.38 4.56 -4.55
N THR A 79 0.93 5.45 -3.67
CA THR A 79 1.80 6.43 -2.99
C THR A 79 2.92 5.73 -2.22
N ASP A 80 2.57 4.85 -1.27
CA ASP A 80 3.56 4.13 -0.45
C ASP A 80 4.37 3.14 -1.29
N THR A 81 3.75 2.52 -2.30
CA THR A 81 4.42 1.66 -3.29
C THR A 81 5.58 2.37 -3.98
N LEU A 82 5.34 3.59 -4.50
CA LEU A 82 6.37 4.36 -5.20
C LEU A 82 7.48 4.85 -4.28
N ILE A 83 7.14 5.26 -3.05
CA ILE A 83 8.12 5.63 -2.04
C ILE A 83 9.01 4.43 -1.70
N ALA A 84 8.40 3.27 -1.46
CA ALA A 84 9.13 2.04 -1.18
C ALA A 84 10.01 1.60 -2.37
N ALA A 85 9.52 1.71 -3.61
CA ALA A 85 10.25 1.34 -4.82
C ALA A 85 11.53 2.16 -5.01
N ARG A 86 11.49 3.46 -4.69
CA ARG A 86 12.68 4.31 -4.70
C ARG A 86 13.68 3.93 -3.59
N ARG A 87 13.17 3.55 -2.41
CA ARG A 87 14.01 3.20 -1.25
C ARG A 87 14.70 1.86 -1.39
N VAL A 88 14.02 0.83 -1.93
CA VAL A 88 14.67 -0.47 -2.19
C VAL A 88 15.70 -0.40 -3.31
N GLY A 89 15.63 0.63 -4.17
CA GLY A 89 16.56 0.82 -5.28
C GLY A 89 16.38 -0.21 -6.40
N PRO A 90 17.27 -0.18 -7.42
CA PRO A 90 17.11 -0.96 -8.65
C PRO A 90 17.28 -2.48 -8.46
N THR A 91 17.90 -2.91 -7.38
CA THR A 91 18.09 -4.33 -7.04
C THR A 91 16.98 -4.90 -6.15
N GLY A 92 16.13 -4.03 -5.59
CA GLY A 92 14.98 -4.41 -4.80
C GLY A 92 13.70 -4.46 -5.64
N ARG A 93 12.62 -4.89 -5.00
CA ARG A 93 11.30 -5.03 -5.64
C ARG A 93 10.19 -4.66 -4.69
N VAL A 94 9.12 -4.06 -5.21
CA VAL A 94 7.88 -3.83 -4.46
C VAL A 94 6.73 -4.60 -5.12
N ILE A 95 5.99 -5.33 -4.31
CA ILE A 95 4.74 -6.00 -4.72
C ILE A 95 3.61 -5.23 -4.06
N GLY A 96 2.82 -4.50 -4.85
CA GLY A 96 1.62 -3.82 -4.38
C GLY A 96 0.40 -4.72 -4.57
N VAL A 97 -0.38 -4.90 -3.51
CA VAL A 97 -1.61 -5.69 -3.55
C VAL A 97 -2.78 -4.84 -3.11
N ASP A 98 -3.83 -4.80 -3.92
CA ASP A 98 -5.09 -4.16 -3.59
C ASP A 98 -6.28 -4.97 -4.14
N PHE A 99 -7.45 -4.82 -3.53
CA PHE A 99 -8.68 -5.48 -3.97
C PHE A 99 -9.50 -4.63 -4.94
N SER A 100 -9.19 -3.34 -5.07
CA SER A 100 -9.89 -2.39 -5.94
C SER A 100 -9.19 -2.28 -7.30
N THR A 101 -9.85 -2.76 -8.35
CA THR A 101 -9.38 -2.64 -9.73
C THR A 101 -9.17 -1.17 -10.13
N ALA A 102 -10.05 -0.25 -9.66
CA ALA A 102 -9.95 1.18 -9.94
C ALA A 102 -8.69 1.79 -9.31
N MET A 103 -8.40 1.47 -8.03
CA MET A 103 -7.16 1.88 -7.36
C MET A 103 -5.93 1.35 -8.10
N LEU A 104 -5.91 0.07 -8.44
CA LEU A 104 -4.79 -0.53 -9.19
C LEU A 104 -4.61 0.06 -10.58
N SER A 105 -5.70 0.49 -11.23
CA SER A 105 -5.61 1.20 -12.52
C SER A 105 -4.83 2.51 -12.37
N ARG A 106 -5.13 3.31 -11.34
CA ARG A 106 -4.36 4.52 -11.01
C ARG A 106 -2.92 4.21 -10.66
N ALA A 107 -2.71 3.21 -9.81
CA ALA A 107 -1.37 2.79 -9.41
C ALA A 107 -0.51 2.38 -10.62
N ARG A 108 -1.06 1.61 -11.56
CA ARG A 108 -0.34 1.22 -12.79
C ARG A 108 0.05 2.42 -13.65
N GLN A 109 -0.84 3.40 -13.79
CA GLN A 109 -0.55 4.63 -14.53
C GLN A 109 0.53 5.45 -13.80
N ALA A 110 0.41 5.61 -12.48
CA ALA A 110 1.41 6.31 -11.68
C ALA A 110 2.79 5.62 -11.74
N VAL A 111 2.85 4.29 -11.68
CA VAL A 111 4.09 3.53 -11.86
C VAL A 111 4.70 3.79 -13.24
N ALA A 112 3.90 3.76 -14.30
CA ALA A 112 4.37 4.04 -15.65
C ALA A 112 4.91 5.48 -15.80
N GLU A 113 4.21 6.47 -15.25
CA GLU A 113 4.65 7.88 -15.26
C GLU A 113 5.92 8.12 -14.44
N SER A 114 6.09 7.39 -13.35
CA SER A 114 7.25 7.54 -12.45
C SER A 114 8.56 6.99 -13.04
N GLY A 115 8.46 6.13 -14.06
CA GLY A 115 9.61 5.46 -14.68
C GLY A 115 10.26 4.37 -13.81
N VAL A 116 9.69 4.00 -12.65
CA VAL A 116 10.20 2.87 -11.86
C VAL A 116 9.86 1.55 -12.55
N ILE A 117 10.80 0.59 -12.50
CA ILE A 117 10.68 -0.70 -13.19
C ILE A 117 10.59 -1.89 -12.24
N ASN A 118 10.66 -1.64 -10.95
CA ASN A 118 10.77 -2.65 -9.90
C ASN A 118 9.47 -2.80 -9.08
N VAL A 119 8.34 -2.47 -9.65
CA VAL A 119 7.00 -2.59 -9.05
C VAL A 119 6.16 -3.63 -9.79
N ASP A 120 5.51 -4.50 -9.02
CA ASP A 120 4.57 -5.51 -9.50
C ASP A 120 3.23 -5.33 -8.77
N LEU A 121 2.17 -4.99 -9.51
CA LEU A 121 0.85 -4.71 -8.95
C LEU A 121 -0.12 -5.86 -9.20
N ARG A 122 -0.67 -6.42 -8.13
CA ARG A 122 -1.54 -7.60 -8.14
C ARG A 122 -2.89 -7.29 -7.52
N GLU A 123 -3.96 -7.77 -8.15
CA GLU A 123 -5.32 -7.70 -7.59
C GLU A 123 -5.59 -8.92 -6.72
N SER A 124 -5.90 -8.69 -5.45
CA SER A 124 -6.32 -9.73 -4.52
C SER A 124 -6.90 -9.17 -3.24
N ASP A 125 -7.67 -10.00 -2.54
CA ASP A 125 -8.08 -9.75 -1.17
C ASP A 125 -6.90 -9.99 -0.20
N ALA A 126 -6.86 -9.22 0.89
CA ALA A 126 -5.77 -9.29 1.88
C ALA A 126 -5.70 -10.64 2.62
N GLU A 127 -6.82 -11.37 2.69
CA GLU A 127 -6.92 -12.70 3.30
C GLU A 127 -6.43 -13.83 2.39
N ARG A 128 -6.00 -13.49 1.17
CA ARG A 128 -5.53 -14.47 0.18
C ARG A 128 -4.47 -13.84 -0.69
N LEU A 129 -3.27 -13.72 -0.15
CA LEU A 129 -2.19 -13.03 -0.85
C LEU A 129 -1.67 -13.84 -2.04
N PRO A 130 -1.53 -13.21 -3.22
CA PRO A 130 -0.91 -13.84 -4.38
C PRO A 130 0.62 -13.76 -4.26
N ILE A 131 1.16 -14.17 -3.10
CA ILE A 131 2.56 -14.11 -2.71
C ILE A 131 3.03 -15.53 -2.37
N ARG A 132 4.21 -15.92 -2.82
CA ARG A 132 4.79 -17.21 -2.46
C ARG A 132 5.30 -17.18 -1.03
N ASP A 133 5.32 -18.35 -0.40
CA ASP A 133 5.91 -18.50 0.93
C ASP A 133 7.38 -18.08 0.91
N GLY A 134 7.77 -17.27 1.87
CA GLY A 134 9.13 -16.74 1.97
C GLY A 134 9.56 -15.76 0.88
N GLU A 135 8.63 -15.09 0.19
CA GLU A 135 8.95 -14.17 -0.91
C GLU A 135 9.35 -12.77 -0.45
N ILE A 136 8.86 -12.28 0.69
CA ILE A 136 9.07 -10.90 1.14
C ILE A 136 10.03 -10.77 2.32
N ASP A 137 10.69 -9.62 2.36
CA ASP A 137 11.56 -9.20 3.47
C ASP A 137 10.87 -8.23 4.41
N LEU A 138 9.90 -7.43 3.89
CA LEU A 138 9.18 -6.39 4.62
C LEU A 138 7.75 -6.28 4.10
N ALA A 139 6.79 -6.01 4.99
CA ALA A 139 5.43 -5.60 4.61
C ALA A 139 5.13 -4.19 5.13
N ILE A 140 4.54 -3.37 4.28
CA ILE A 140 3.92 -2.09 4.60
C ILE A 140 2.41 -2.31 4.55
N VAL A 141 1.69 -1.90 5.60
CA VAL A 141 0.23 -2.02 5.69
C VAL A 141 -0.36 -0.72 6.21
N ASN A 142 -1.08 0.00 5.36
CA ASN A 142 -1.62 1.32 5.68
C ASN A 142 -3.15 1.34 5.58
N GLY A 143 -3.85 1.19 6.72
CA GLY A 143 -5.30 1.35 6.81
C GLY A 143 -6.16 0.08 6.63
N ILE A 144 -5.59 -1.09 6.33
CA ILE A 144 -6.39 -2.31 6.11
C ILE A 144 -7.05 -2.83 7.38
N PHE A 145 -6.32 -2.87 8.50
CA PHE A 145 -6.80 -3.51 9.72
C PHE A 145 -7.98 -2.81 10.38
N ASN A 146 -8.22 -1.54 10.07
CA ASN A 146 -9.38 -0.80 10.56
C ASN A 146 -10.68 -1.20 9.87
N LEU A 147 -10.57 -1.70 8.64
CA LEU A 147 -11.71 -1.94 7.74
C LEU A 147 -12.01 -3.43 7.54
N ASN A 148 -11.04 -4.29 7.87
CA ASN A 148 -11.17 -5.72 7.62
C ASN A 148 -11.29 -6.51 8.92
N PRO A 149 -12.42 -7.20 9.15
CA PRO A 149 -12.62 -8.01 10.36
C PRO A 149 -11.80 -9.31 10.37
N ALA A 150 -11.32 -9.77 9.22
CA ALA A 150 -10.58 -11.03 9.09
C ALA A 150 -9.07 -10.86 9.38
N ARG A 151 -8.73 -10.14 10.44
CA ARG A 151 -7.34 -9.80 10.82
C ARG A 151 -6.45 -11.03 10.96
N ASP A 152 -6.95 -12.09 11.57
CA ASP A 152 -6.19 -13.33 11.80
C ASP A 152 -5.80 -14.01 10.48
N ALA A 153 -6.70 -14.01 9.49
CA ALA A 153 -6.41 -14.55 8.17
C ALA A 153 -5.35 -13.72 7.45
N ILE A 154 -5.41 -12.39 7.55
CA ILE A 154 -4.39 -11.49 6.99
C ILE A 154 -3.03 -11.73 7.65
N PHE A 155 -2.97 -11.82 8.97
CA PHE A 155 -1.73 -12.12 9.69
C PHE A 155 -1.15 -13.48 9.31
N HIS A 156 -2.00 -14.49 9.10
CA HIS A 156 -1.57 -15.80 8.65
C HIS A 156 -0.94 -15.75 7.25
N GLU A 157 -1.56 -15.05 6.31
CA GLU A 157 -1.02 -14.85 4.96
C GLU A 157 0.31 -14.08 4.99
N LEU A 158 0.39 -13.01 5.77
CA LEU A 158 1.64 -12.27 5.96
C LEU A 158 2.75 -13.16 6.53
N ALA A 159 2.45 -13.95 7.57
CA ALA A 159 3.42 -14.84 8.19
C ALA A 159 4.01 -15.87 7.23
N LYS A 160 3.21 -16.39 6.29
CA LYS A 160 3.69 -17.29 5.23
C LYS A 160 4.57 -16.56 4.22
N ALA A 161 4.20 -15.33 3.87
CA ALA A 161 4.90 -14.54 2.86
C ALA A 161 6.32 -14.13 3.28
N TYR A 162 6.58 -13.99 4.58
CA TYR A 162 7.90 -13.60 5.08
C TYR A 162 8.99 -14.65 4.86
N ARG A 163 10.17 -14.19 4.41
CA ARG A 163 11.35 -15.04 4.17
C ARG A 163 11.96 -15.62 5.44
N TYR A 164 11.87 -14.88 6.52
CA TYR A 164 12.39 -15.30 7.83
C TYR A 164 11.23 -15.41 8.83
N PRO A 165 11.25 -16.43 9.71
CA PRO A 165 10.24 -16.51 10.76
C PRO A 165 10.29 -15.25 11.62
N VAL A 166 9.12 -14.65 11.83
CA VAL A 166 8.93 -13.47 12.69
C VAL A 166 9.33 -13.84 14.11
N ARG A 167 10.54 -13.45 14.53
CA ARG A 167 11.08 -13.81 15.86
C ARG A 167 10.74 -12.80 16.95
N ARG A 168 10.39 -11.56 16.60
CA ARG A 168 9.95 -10.50 17.54
C ARG A 168 8.91 -9.60 16.89
N ARG A 169 8.03 -9.02 17.72
CA ARG A 169 7.03 -8.02 17.30
C ARG A 169 7.63 -6.78 16.60
N THR A 170 8.91 -6.52 16.81
CA THR A 170 9.64 -5.37 16.29
C THR A 170 10.35 -5.62 14.96
N ASP A 171 10.52 -6.88 14.56
CA ASP A 171 11.39 -7.22 13.43
C ASP A 171 10.66 -7.22 12.07
N THR A 172 9.33 -7.04 12.04
CA THR A 172 8.58 -7.48 10.86
C THR A 172 7.40 -6.62 10.43
N PHE A 173 6.90 -5.72 11.27
CA PHE A 173 5.80 -4.85 10.90
C PHE A 173 6.25 -3.41 10.91
N ALA A 174 6.68 -2.91 9.74
CA ALA A 174 6.72 -1.48 9.55
C ALA A 174 5.28 -0.96 9.61
N ALA A 175 4.94 -0.46 10.79
CA ALA A 175 3.75 0.31 11.11
C ALA A 175 2.42 -0.23 10.59
N VAL A 176 1.78 -0.95 11.45
CA VAL A 176 0.32 -1.03 11.45
C VAL A 176 -0.16 0.22 12.17
N ALA A 177 -0.58 1.24 11.42
CA ALA A 177 -1.36 2.32 11.98
C ALA A 177 -2.78 1.79 12.20
N SER A 178 -3.16 1.69 13.46
CA SER A 178 -4.52 1.39 13.93
C SER A 178 -5.29 2.68 14.13
#